data_db1a00bb2e4d498de49798cb1cdbff2f
#
_entry.id   db1a00bb2e4d498de49798cb1cdbff2f
#
_cell.length_a   1.000
_cell.length_b   1.000
_cell.length_c   1.000
_cell.angle_alpha   90.00
_cell.angle_beta   90.00
_cell.angle_gamma   90.00
#
_symmetry.space_group_name_H-M   'P 1'
#
loop_
_entity.id
_entity.type
_entity.pdbx_description
1 polymer ?
#
loop_
_entity_poly.entity_id
_entity_poly.type
_entity_poly.pdbx_seq_one_letter_code
_entity_poly.pdbx_strand_id
1 'polypeptide(L)'
;MVNYLNFEKSLSEIEGRIRELNEVRLDDDNSSVSLDEINKLEVKAQETLEAIYKDLSTWEKTQVARHPERPHFLDYSKGLASNFIPLSGDRSFGEDSAIIGGIAKIDDTSVMLIGHEKGFNTETRLKHNFGMAHPEGYRKSIRLMKLAERFGLPVITFIAVSYTHLRAHETIN
;
A
#
# COMPACT_ATOMS: atom_id res chain seq x y z
N MET A 1 -6.46 -5.69 14.16
CA MET A 1 -5.83 -4.90 15.24
C MET A 1 -5.02 -3.83 14.53
N VAL A 2 -5.26 -2.55 14.78
CA VAL A 2 -4.52 -1.45 14.12
C VAL A 2 -3.10 -1.41 14.68
N ASN A 3 -2.09 -1.36 13.81
CA ASN A 3 -0.69 -1.24 14.20
C ASN A 3 -0.30 0.23 14.29
N TYR A 4 -0.04 0.73 15.47
CA TYR A 4 0.43 2.08 15.69
C TYR A 4 1.96 2.14 15.70
N LEU A 5 2.51 3.21 15.13
CA LEU A 5 3.93 3.51 15.23
C LEU A 5 4.28 4.10 16.61
N ASN A 6 5.55 4.03 16.99
CA ASN A 6 5.96 4.45 18.34
C ASN A 6 5.60 5.92 18.68
N PHE A 7 5.60 6.80 17.71
CA PHE A 7 5.24 8.21 17.89
C PHE A 7 3.72 8.44 17.91
N GLU A 8 2.90 7.45 17.55
CA GLU A 8 1.44 7.49 17.58
C GLU A 8 0.84 6.98 18.91
N LYS A 9 1.67 6.73 19.92
CA LYS A 9 1.23 6.14 21.19
C LYS A 9 0.10 6.92 21.86
N SER A 10 0.17 8.25 21.87
CA SER A 10 -0.90 9.10 22.42
C SER A 10 -2.23 8.96 21.66
N LEU A 11 -2.18 8.81 20.35
CA LEU A 11 -3.36 8.54 19.52
C LEU A 11 -3.93 7.15 19.82
N SER A 12 -3.07 6.13 19.90
CA SER A 12 -3.45 4.76 20.25
C SER A 12 -4.18 4.66 21.59
N GLU A 13 -3.75 5.43 22.59
CA GLU A 13 -4.41 5.49 23.92
C GLU A 13 -5.82 6.09 23.83
N ILE A 14 -6.00 7.17 23.07
CA ILE A 14 -7.30 7.83 22.86
C ILE A 14 -8.25 6.90 22.09
N GLU A 15 -7.79 6.33 20.97
CA GLU A 15 -8.60 5.42 20.17
C GLU A 15 -8.91 4.09 20.90
N GLY A 16 -8.00 3.62 21.75
CA GLY A 16 -8.26 2.51 22.68
C GLY A 16 -9.42 2.81 23.59
N ARG A 17 -9.44 4.01 24.20
CA ARG A 17 -10.52 4.46 25.06
C ARG A 17 -11.86 4.58 24.32
N ILE A 18 -11.85 5.11 23.10
CA ILE A 18 -13.07 5.19 22.28
C ILE A 18 -13.64 3.79 22.00
N ARG A 19 -12.78 2.81 21.70
CA ARG A 19 -13.21 1.41 21.48
C ARG A 19 -13.83 0.80 22.73
N GLU A 20 -13.17 0.94 23.88
CA GLU A 20 -13.72 0.44 25.16
C GLU A 20 -15.11 1.04 25.45
N LEU A 21 -15.28 2.35 25.27
CA LEU A 21 -16.57 3.01 25.50
C LEU A 21 -17.65 2.55 24.52
N ASN A 22 -17.29 2.33 23.25
CA ASN A 22 -18.21 1.79 22.27
C ASN A 22 -18.61 0.34 22.54
N GLU A 23 -17.70 -0.51 23.01
CA GLU A 23 -17.99 -1.89 23.44
C GLU A 23 -18.96 -1.90 24.62
N VAL A 24 -18.69 -1.13 25.67
CA VAL A 24 -19.58 -1.01 26.84
C VAL A 24 -20.98 -0.54 26.44
N ARG A 25 -21.07 0.34 25.46
CA ARG A 25 -22.38 0.83 24.96
C ARG A 25 -23.15 -0.20 24.16
N LEU A 26 -22.46 -1.11 23.46
CA LEU A 26 -23.11 -2.17 22.70
C LEU A 26 -23.60 -3.31 23.61
N ASP A 27 -22.92 -3.55 24.74
CA ASP A 27 -23.25 -4.62 25.67
C ASP A 27 -24.39 -4.26 26.66
N ASP A 28 -24.65 -2.95 26.85
CA ASP A 28 -25.68 -2.49 27.79
C ASP A 28 -26.45 -1.31 27.18
N ASP A 29 -27.68 -1.59 26.74
CA ASP A 29 -28.62 -0.60 26.15
C ASP A 29 -28.98 0.52 27.16
N ASN A 30 -28.65 0.33 28.45
CA ASN A 30 -28.88 1.27 29.55
C ASN A 30 -27.56 1.91 30.06
N SER A 31 -26.49 1.80 29.28
CA SER A 31 -25.19 2.33 29.67
C SER A 31 -25.22 3.86 29.81
N SER A 32 -24.66 4.36 30.91
CA SER A 32 -24.50 5.79 31.19
C SER A 32 -23.44 6.47 30.31
N VAL A 33 -22.87 5.77 29.34
CA VAL A 33 -21.84 6.29 28.44
C VAL A 33 -22.49 7.28 27.47
N SER A 34 -22.17 8.56 27.64
CA SER A 34 -22.68 9.63 26.81
C SER A 34 -22.07 9.63 25.42
N LEU A 35 -22.92 9.70 24.40
CA LEU A 35 -22.47 9.96 23.02
C LEU A 35 -21.58 11.21 22.91
N ASP A 36 -21.87 12.23 23.75
CA ASP A 36 -21.07 13.45 23.80
C ASP A 36 -19.64 13.22 24.29
N GLU A 37 -19.41 12.23 25.16
CA GLU A 37 -18.07 11.88 25.61
C GLU A 37 -17.26 11.18 24.50
N ILE A 38 -17.90 10.26 23.78
CA ILE A 38 -17.28 9.61 22.62
C ILE A 38 -16.93 10.64 21.54
N ASN A 39 -17.87 11.52 21.17
CA ASN A 39 -17.64 12.58 20.20
C ASN A 39 -16.48 13.51 20.60
N LYS A 40 -16.37 13.87 21.88
CA LYS A 40 -15.25 14.68 22.37
C LYS A 40 -13.91 13.97 22.24
N LEU A 41 -13.87 12.65 22.48
CA LEU A 41 -12.66 11.85 22.31
C LEU A 41 -12.31 11.69 20.84
N GLU A 42 -13.28 11.54 19.94
CA GLU A 42 -13.05 11.49 18.49
C GLU A 42 -12.46 12.81 17.96
N VAL A 43 -13.02 13.94 18.38
CA VAL A 43 -12.45 15.27 18.05
C VAL A 43 -11.02 15.37 18.56
N LYS A 44 -10.76 14.97 19.81
CA LYS A 44 -9.42 14.99 20.38
C LYS A 44 -8.46 14.05 19.67
N ALA A 45 -8.92 12.87 19.22
CA ALA A 45 -8.13 11.94 18.42
C ALA A 45 -7.72 12.58 17.10
N GLN A 46 -8.66 13.25 16.41
CA GLN A 46 -8.39 13.94 15.16
C GLN A 46 -7.39 15.09 15.35
N GLU A 47 -7.57 15.94 16.38
CA GLU A 47 -6.62 17.01 16.69
C GLU A 47 -5.22 16.47 17.02
N THR A 48 -5.15 15.36 17.75
CA THR A 48 -3.89 14.70 18.10
C THR A 48 -3.21 14.13 16.85
N LEU A 49 -3.98 13.50 15.96
CA LEU A 49 -3.48 12.99 14.68
C LEU A 49 -2.89 14.13 13.85
N GLU A 50 -3.63 15.22 13.67
CA GLU A 50 -3.16 16.38 12.91
C GLU A 50 -1.90 17.00 13.51
N ALA A 51 -1.84 17.13 14.84
CA ALA A 51 -0.66 17.64 15.54
C ALA A 51 0.57 16.77 15.33
N ILE A 52 0.43 15.45 15.46
CA ILE A 52 1.52 14.47 15.24
C ILE A 52 2.03 14.54 13.80
N TYR A 53 1.12 14.53 12.82
CA TYR A 53 1.50 14.43 11.41
C TYR A 53 1.93 15.77 10.78
N LYS A 54 1.68 16.89 11.46
CA LYS A 54 2.08 18.21 10.99
C LYS A 54 3.59 18.41 10.91
N ASP A 55 4.34 17.84 11.85
CA ASP A 55 5.79 18.06 11.96
C ASP A 55 6.56 16.75 12.23
N LEU A 56 6.43 15.80 11.29
CA LEU A 56 7.17 14.55 11.36
C LEU A 56 8.65 14.75 11.05
N SER A 57 9.52 14.17 11.87
CA SER A 57 10.94 14.03 11.58
C SER A 57 11.17 13.15 10.34
N THR A 58 12.36 13.21 9.76
CA THR A 58 12.73 12.36 8.60
C THR A 58 12.62 10.87 8.91
N TRP A 59 12.91 10.48 10.15
CA TRP A 59 12.78 9.09 10.58
C TRP A 59 11.33 8.65 10.67
N GLU A 60 10.46 9.45 11.27
CA GLU A 60 9.02 9.18 11.35
C GLU A 60 8.38 9.09 9.97
N LYS A 61 8.72 10.01 9.04
CA LYS A 61 8.31 9.90 7.63
C LYS A 61 8.73 8.57 7.00
N THR A 62 9.94 8.09 7.32
CA THR A 62 10.42 6.79 6.85
C THR A 62 9.62 5.64 7.45
N GLN A 63 9.27 5.72 8.74
CA GLN A 63 8.44 4.72 9.41
C GLN A 63 7.04 4.66 8.81
N VAL A 64 6.39 5.81 8.59
CA VAL A 64 5.08 5.89 7.89
C VAL A 64 5.16 5.29 6.49
N ALA A 65 6.19 5.62 5.72
CA ALA A 65 6.38 5.09 4.38
C ALA A 65 6.57 3.56 4.36
N ARG A 66 7.04 2.98 5.47
CA ARG A 66 7.31 1.55 5.64
C ARG A 66 6.31 0.86 6.57
N HIS A 67 5.18 1.49 6.84
CA HIS A 67 4.15 0.92 7.71
C HIS A 67 3.75 -0.48 7.25
N PRO A 68 3.65 -1.49 8.15
CA PRO A 68 3.36 -2.88 7.77
C PRO A 68 2.00 -3.06 7.09
N GLU A 69 1.02 -2.22 7.42
CA GLU A 69 -0.33 -2.25 6.84
C GLU A 69 -0.49 -1.30 5.64
N ARG A 70 0.61 -0.71 5.14
CA ARG A 70 0.54 0.14 3.96
C ARG A 70 0.11 -0.69 2.75
N PRO A 71 -0.89 -0.24 1.97
CA PRO A 71 -1.32 -0.94 0.78
C PRO A 71 -0.19 -1.17 -0.22
N HIS A 72 -0.17 -2.35 -0.84
CA HIS A 72 0.74 -2.73 -1.91
C HIS A 72 0.06 -2.62 -3.27
N PHE A 73 0.80 -2.90 -4.35
CA PHE A 73 0.27 -2.82 -5.71
C PHE A 73 -1.00 -3.65 -5.91
N LEU A 74 -1.04 -4.88 -5.40
CA LEU A 74 -2.21 -5.74 -5.53
C LEU A 74 -3.44 -5.19 -4.79
N ASP A 75 -3.25 -4.48 -3.68
CA ASP A 75 -4.34 -3.85 -2.93
C ASP A 75 -4.90 -2.66 -3.71
N TYR A 76 -4.02 -1.81 -4.27
CA TYR A 76 -4.43 -0.73 -5.16
C TYR A 76 -5.12 -1.26 -6.41
N SER A 77 -4.59 -2.32 -7.03
CA SER A 77 -5.20 -2.93 -8.20
C SER A 77 -6.62 -3.43 -7.92
N LYS A 78 -6.85 -4.06 -6.75
CA LYS A 78 -8.18 -4.53 -6.33
C LYS A 78 -9.15 -3.40 -6.01
N GLY A 79 -8.65 -2.30 -5.41
CA GLY A 79 -9.48 -1.16 -4.99
C GLY A 79 -9.84 -0.21 -6.13
N LEU A 80 -8.96 -0.06 -7.11
CA LEU A 80 -9.10 0.92 -8.20
C LEU A 80 -9.63 0.32 -9.50
N ALA A 81 -9.39 -0.97 -9.73
CA ALA A 81 -9.64 -1.58 -11.01
C ALA A 81 -10.52 -2.83 -10.92
N SER A 82 -11.41 -2.98 -11.86
CA SER A 82 -12.18 -4.20 -12.09
C SER A 82 -11.52 -5.06 -13.18
N ASN A 83 -11.82 -6.37 -13.15
CA ASN A 83 -11.41 -7.31 -14.21
C ASN A 83 -9.90 -7.29 -14.50
N PHE A 84 -9.06 -7.26 -13.45
CA PHE A 84 -7.62 -7.34 -13.63
C PHE A 84 -7.22 -8.72 -14.18
N ILE A 85 -6.63 -8.73 -15.38
CA ILE A 85 -6.12 -9.92 -16.06
C ILE A 85 -4.59 -9.84 -16.07
N PRO A 86 -3.90 -10.59 -15.21
CA PRO A 86 -2.43 -10.57 -15.17
C PRO A 86 -1.83 -11.20 -16.42
N LEU A 87 -0.75 -10.60 -16.92
CA LEU A 87 -0.02 -11.04 -18.09
C LEU A 87 1.42 -11.40 -17.70
N SER A 88 1.65 -12.69 -17.48
CA SER A 88 2.92 -13.24 -17.00
C SER A 88 3.98 -13.35 -18.10
N GLY A 89 5.24 -13.43 -17.66
CA GLY A 89 6.41 -13.73 -18.47
C GLY A 89 6.93 -12.59 -19.35
N ASP A 90 8.24 -12.63 -19.57
CA ASP A 90 8.93 -11.68 -20.46
C ASP A 90 8.93 -12.15 -21.95
N ARG A 91 8.47 -13.37 -22.21
CA ARG A 91 8.48 -14.05 -23.53
C ARG A 91 9.89 -14.34 -24.06
N SER A 92 10.87 -14.36 -23.19
CA SER A 92 12.26 -14.62 -23.53
C SER A 92 12.89 -15.66 -22.63
N PHE A 93 12.80 -15.46 -21.32
CA PHE A 93 13.48 -16.31 -20.34
C PHE A 93 12.55 -16.81 -19.24
N GLY A 94 11.75 -15.94 -18.61
CA GLY A 94 10.96 -16.40 -17.47
C GLY A 94 9.96 -15.37 -16.94
N GLU A 95 9.49 -15.66 -15.74
CA GLU A 95 8.59 -14.83 -14.97
C GLU A 95 9.33 -14.18 -13.80
N ASP A 96 9.02 -12.91 -13.55
CA ASP A 96 9.43 -12.23 -12.33
C ASP A 96 8.20 -11.77 -11.55
N SER A 97 8.01 -12.36 -10.39
CA SER A 97 6.88 -12.03 -9.51
C SER A 97 7.02 -10.68 -8.80
N ALA A 98 8.20 -10.04 -8.82
CA ALA A 98 8.40 -8.72 -8.24
C ALA A 98 7.72 -7.60 -9.06
N ILE A 99 7.54 -7.82 -10.36
CA ILE A 99 6.74 -6.94 -11.21
C ILE A 99 5.50 -7.68 -11.65
N ILE A 100 4.35 -7.13 -11.33
CA ILE A 100 3.06 -7.64 -11.77
C ILE A 100 2.47 -6.63 -12.74
N GLY A 101 1.92 -7.12 -13.84
CA GLY A 101 1.25 -6.26 -14.80
C GLY A 101 0.18 -7.00 -15.57
N GLY A 102 -0.78 -6.25 -16.09
CA GLY A 102 -1.91 -6.81 -16.81
C GLY A 102 -2.89 -5.76 -17.28
N ILE A 103 -3.90 -6.23 -17.99
CA ILE A 103 -5.01 -5.39 -18.45
C ILE A 103 -6.06 -5.33 -17.35
N ALA A 104 -6.59 -4.13 -17.10
CA ALA A 104 -7.66 -3.91 -16.15
C ALA A 104 -8.64 -2.87 -16.67
N LYS A 105 -9.76 -2.70 -15.97
CA LYS A 105 -10.74 -1.66 -16.27
C LYS A 105 -10.85 -0.73 -15.06
N ILE A 106 -10.62 0.56 -15.29
CA ILE A 106 -10.87 1.61 -14.31
C ILE A 106 -12.05 2.42 -14.84
N ASP A 107 -13.13 2.43 -14.06
CA ASP A 107 -14.44 2.89 -14.52
C ASP A 107 -14.81 2.20 -15.85
N ASP A 108 -14.93 2.94 -16.94
CA ASP A 108 -15.21 2.42 -18.27
C ASP A 108 -13.98 2.34 -19.20
N THR A 109 -12.80 2.70 -18.70
CA THR A 109 -11.58 2.75 -19.50
C THR A 109 -10.72 1.51 -19.27
N SER A 110 -10.39 0.80 -20.37
CA SER A 110 -9.40 -0.27 -20.31
C SER A 110 -8.00 0.31 -20.22
N VAL A 111 -7.20 -0.20 -19.27
CA VAL A 111 -5.85 0.31 -19.00
C VAL A 111 -4.86 -0.84 -18.86
N MET A 112 -3.59 -0.56 -19.06
CA MET A 112 -2.49 -1.43 -18.68
C MET A 112 -1.96 -0.99 -17.31
N LEU A 113 -2.09 -1.87 -16.29
CA LEU A 113 -1.51 -1.66 -14.97
C LEU A 113 -0.19 -2.41 -14.87
N ILE A 114 0.83 -1.74 -14.35
CA ILE A 114 2.15 -2.34 -14.10
C ILE A 114 2.64 -1.84 -12.74
N GLY A 115 3.05 -2.73 -11.85
CA GLY A 115 3.51 -2.32 -10.54
C GLY A 115 4.50 -3.28 -9.90
N HIS A 116 5.28 -2.75 -8.95
CA HIS A 116 6.10 -3.57 -8.07
C HIS A 116 5.25 -4.13 -6.94
N GLU A 117 5.36 -5.44 -6.73
CA GLU A 117 4.75 -6.11 -5.58
C GLU A 117 5.86 -6.56 -4.62
N LYS A 118 5.70 -6.21 -3.35
CA LYS A 118 6.68 -6.52 -2.30
C LYS A 118 6.28 -7.72 -1.45
N GLY A 119 4.99 -7.98 -1.35
CA GLY A 119 4.42 -8.95 -0.41
C GLY A 119 4.32 -8.41 1.02
N PHE A 120 3.37 -8.91 1.78
CA PHE A 120 3.03 -8.45 3.13
C PHE A 120 3.53 -9.37 4.25
N ASN A 121 3.68 -10.66 4.01
CA ASN A 121 4.24 -11.64 4.95
C ASN A 121 5.57 -12.22 4.42
N THR A 122 6.25 -13.02 5.22
CA THR A 122 7.55 -13.61 4.87
C THR A 122 7.48 -14.44 3.59
N GLU A 123 6.45 -15.27 3.45
CA GLU A 123 6.25 -16.14 2.27
C GLU A 123 6.06 -15.31 1.00
N THR A 124 5.13 -14.36 1.02
CA THR A 124 4.87 -13.51 -0.13
C THR A 124 6.04 -12.59 -0.45
N ARG A 125 6.78 -12.10 0.57
CA ARG A 125 8.01 -11.31 0.36
C ARG A 125 9.09 -12.12 -0.34
N LEU A 126 9.29 -13.37 0.04
CA LEU A 126 10.23 -14.25 -0.67
C LEU A 126 9.77 -14.52 -2.10
N LYS A 127 8.47 -14.81 -2.31
CA LYS A 127 7.89 -15.01 -3.63
C LYS A 127 8.10 -13.82 -4.57
N HIS A 128 7.91 -12.60 -4.05
CA HIS A 128 8.06 -11.36 -4.80
C HIS A 128 9.47 -10.76 -4.70
N ASN A 129 10.46 -11.54 -4.24
CA ASN A 129 11.84 -11.11 -4.06
C ASN A 129 11.95 -9.73 -3.38
N PHE A 130 11.14 -9.49 -2.34
CA PHE A 130 11.06 -8.22 -1.60
C PHE A 130 10.80 -6.98 -2.48
N GLY A 131 10.18 -7.15 -3.65
CA GLY A 131 9.96 -6.09 -4.64
C GLY A 131 11.18 -5.77 -5.49
N MET A 132 12.24 -6.59 -5.40
CA MET A 132 13.47 -6.44 -6.18
C MET A 132 13.33 -7.15 -7.52
N ALA A 133 13.10 -6.37 -8.57
CA ALA A 133 12.89 -6.92 -9.89
C ALA A 133 14.17 -7.52 -10.49
N HIS A 134 14.02 -8.70 -11.08
CA HIS A 134 15.00 -9.32 -11.95
C HIS A 134 14.94 -8.74 -13.38
N PRO A 135 15.94 -9.00 -14.24
CA PRO A 135 15.93 -8.56 -15.65
C PRO A 135 14.65 -8.96 -16.41
N GLU A 136 14.06 -10.11 -16.08
CA GLU A 136 12.81 -10.61 -16.63
C GLU A 136 11.64 -9.67 -16.35
N GLY A 137 11.57 -9.08 -15.14
CA GLY A 137 10.55 -8.13 -14.76
C GLY A 137 10.60 -6.85 -15.57
N TYR A 138 11.80 -6.32 -15.81
CA TYR A 138 11.97 -5.16 -16.68
C TYR A 138 11.59 -5.46 -18.12
N ARG A 139 12.00 -6.62 -18.67
CA ARG A 139 11.61 -7.04 -20.03
C ARG A 139 10.10 -7.25 -20.14
N LYS A 140 9.47 -7.82 -19.09
CA LYS A 140 8.01 -7.94 -19.00
C LYS A 140 7.35 -6.56 -19.04
N SER A 141 7.83 -5.59 -18.27
CA SER A 141 7.29 -4.22 -18.27
C SER A 141 7.36 -3.60 -19.66
N ILE A 142 8.50 -3.70 -20.33
CA ILE A 142 8.68 -3.20 -21.72
C ILE A 142 7.69 -3.89 -22.67
N ARG A 143 7.53 -5.21 -22.53
CA ARG A 143 6.57 -5.97 -23.36
C ARG A 143 5.14 -5.49 -23.16
N LEU A 144 4.74 -5.26 -21.89
CA LEU A 144 3.40 -4.80 -21.55
C LEU A 144 3.16 -3.36 -22.06
N MET A 145 4.14 -2.48 -21.95
CA MET A 145 4.05 -1.12 -22.50
C MET A 145 3.89 -1.13 -24.02
N LYS A 146 4.66 -1.97 -24.73
CA LYS A 146 4.51 -2.14 -26.18
C LYS A 146 3.15 -2.74 -26.56
N LEU A 147 2.61 -3.64 -25.72
CA LEU A 147 1.28 -4.17 -25.92
C LEU A 147 0.21 -3.09 -25.73
N ALA A 148 0.36 -2.28 -24.71
CA ALA A 148 -0.54 -1.16 -24.44
C ALA A 148 -0.53 -0.13 -25.60
N GLU A 149 0.64 0.24 -26.10
CA GLU A 149 0.80 1.11 -27.27
C GLU A 149 0.05 0.54 -28.49
N ARG A 150 0.23 -0.75 -28.78
CA ARG A 150 -0.41 -1.44 -29.92
C ARG A 150 -1.93 -1.41 -29.86
N PHE A 151 -2.50 -1.47 -28.66
CA PHE A 151 -3.96 -1.46 -28.44
C PHE A 151 -4.51 -0.10 -28.02
N GLY A 152 -3.68 0.94 -27.97
CA GLY A 152 -4.09 2.28 -27.56
C GLY A 152 -4.54 2.36 -26.11
N LEU A 153 -3.98 1.50 -25.21
CA LEU A 153 -4.34 1.49 -23.80
C LEU A 153 -3.48 2.48 -23.00
N PRO A 154 -4.07 3.32 -22.15
CA PRO A 154 -3.33 4.07 -21.16
C PRO A 154 -2.51 3.13 -20.25
N VAL A 155 -1.29 3.55 -19.90
CA VAL A 155 -0.41 2.81 -18.98
C VAL A 155 -0.37 3.52 -17.64
N ILE A 156 -0.68 2.79 -16.57
CA ILE A 156 -0.59 3.27 -15.20
C ILE A 156 0.47 2.43 -14.48
N THR A 157 1.48 3.11 -13.92
CA THR A 157 2.58 2.46 -13.22
C THR A 157 2.58 2.77 -11.73
N PHE A 158 2.76 1.72 -10.90
CA PHE A 158 2.96 1.82 -9.46
C PHE A 158 4.39 1.44 -9.13
N ILE A 159 5.20 2.44 -8.79
CA ILE A 159 6.63 2.25 -8.55
C ILE A 159 6.88 2.20 -7.04
N ALA A 160 7.33 1.04 -6.57
CA ALA A 160 7.86 0.89 -5.22
C ALA A 160 9.38 0.77 -5.30
N VAL A 161 10.09 1.67 -4.62
CA VAL A 161 11.55 1.70 -4.63
C VAL A 161 12.07 1.17 -3.31
N SER A 162 12.62 -0.05 -3.33
CA SER A 162 13.24 -0.64 -2.14
C SER A 162 14.63 -0.05 -1.84
N TYR A 163 15.36 0.39 -2.88
CA TYR A 163 16.72 0.94 -2.74
C TYR A 163 17.18 1.62 -4.04
N THR A 164 17.03 2.90 -4.13
CA THR A 164 17.53 3.68 -5.28
C THR A 164 19.05 3.82 -5.29
N HIS A 165 19.67 3.95 -4.13
CA HIS A 165 21.10 4.28 -4.04
C HIS A 165 22.04 3.08 -4.14
N LEU A 166 21.62 1.85 -3.82
CA LEU A 166 22.46 0.67 -3.98
C LEU A 166 22.64 0.27 -5.44
N ARG A 167 21.62 0.54 -6.29
CA ARG A 167 21.73 0.27 -7.74
C ARG A 167 22.34 1.41 -8.53
N ALA A 168 22.30 2.64 -8.03
CA ALA A 168 22.98 3.75 -8.68
C ALA A 168 24.50 3.56 -8.75
N HIS A 169 25.08 2.79 -7.82
CA HIS A 169 26.51 2.40 -7.86
C HIS A 169 26.82 1.27 -8.82
N GLU A 170 25.86 0.42 -9.17
CA GLU A 170 26.04 -0.69 -10.12
C GLU A 170 25.94 -0.23 -11.58
N THR A 171 25.40 0.93 -11.85
CA THR A 171 25.22 1.47 -13.22
C THR A 171 26.35 2.40 -13.66
N ILE A 172 27.39 2.61 -12.85
CA ILE A 172 28.52 3.50 -13.14
C ILE A 172 29.78 2.72 -13.61
N ASN A 173 29.67 1.42 -13.81
CA ASN A 173 30.77 0.61 -14.41
C ASN A 173 30.41 0.17 -15.81
#